data_6aa922d0963d366edf99497c88bd1483
#
_entry.id   6aa922d0963d366edf99497c88bd1483
#
_cell.length_a   1.000
_cell.length_b   1.000
_cell.length_c   1.000
_cell.angle_alpha   90.00
_cell.angle_beta   90.00
_cell.angle_gamma   90.00
#
_symmetry.space_group_name_H-M   'P 1'
#
loop_
_entity.id
_entity.type
_entity.pdbx_description
1 polymer ?
#
loop_
_entity_poly.entity_id
_entity_poly.type
_entity_poly.pdbx_seq_one_letter_code
_entity_poly.pdbx_strand_id
1 'polypeptide(L)'
;MHILFVHPNFPAQFGHVADRLSRRAGWRCSFVTEKPAGRVNAIELVQFTRKGGATATTQYCSRTFENAIWNAHAVFEALKARPDLRPDLVVGHSGFGTTAFLRELYDCPIINYFEYFYHTRDSDIDFRPDFPTTELDRLRCRARNAMLLLDLHNCDRGYSPTRFQHSRLPAEYRPKVEVIFDGIDTEFWRPQPGAPRVVAGREISEGMKVVTYATRGMESMRGFDLFMKAAKRITERRSDVIILVAGEDRICYGGDERHTGSKSFKQWVLSQDDYDLSRFAFLGRIPPLELVRLFEISDVHLYLTVPFVLSWSVLNAMACGAVIAASDTAPVREVIEHGRTGLLVDFFDPDALAEAALGVLEEPEQFRHLGENAAEHVREHYRLDPCLDRMVSLFEEVITLDRDADR
;
A
#
# COMPACT_ATOMS: atom_id res chain seq x y z
N MET A 1 9.99 -13.00 25.57
CA MET A 1 9.82 -11.63 25.02
C MET A 1 8.37 -11.39 24.64
N HIS A 2 7.84 -10.20 24.95
CA HIS A 2 6.47 -9.83 24.63
C HIS A 2 6.47 -8.60 23.70
N ILE A 3 5.98 -8.76 22.49
CA ILE A 3 5.82 -7.66 21.51
C ILE A 3 4.37 -7.21 21.48
N LEU A 4 4.16 -5.90 21.61
CA LEU A 4 2.87 -5.24 21.52
C LEU A 4 2.76 -4.50 20.18
N PHE A 5 2.02 -5.05 19.24
CA PHE A 5 1.67 -4.38 17.98
C PHE A 5 0.48 -3.46 18.16
N VAL A 6 0.50 -2.28 17.56
CA VAL A 6 -0.59 -1.30 17.65
C VAL A 6 -0.96 -0.72 16.30
N HIS A 7 -2.19 -0.99 15.84
CA HIS A 7 -2.74 -0.45 14.60
C HIS A 7 -4.27 -0.47 14.63
N PRO A 8 -4.99 0.56 14.13
CA PRO A 8 -6.46 0.56 14.10
C PRO A 8 -7.06 -0.66 13.39
N ASN A 9 -6.44 -1.11 12.31
CA ASN A 9 -6.85 -2.32 11.59
C ASN A 9 -5.99 -3.52 11.99
N PHE A 10 -6.58 -4.73 11.92
CA PHE A 10 -5.87 -5.99 12.06
C PHE A 10 -6.05 -6.81 10.78
N PRO A 11 -5.03 -7.49 10.26
CA PRO A 11 -3.63 -7.55 10.74
C PRO A 11 -2.73 -6.41 10.23
N ALA A 12 -3.22 -5.54 9.35
CA ALA A 12 -2.49 -4.44 8.71
C ALA A 12 -1.12 -4.89 8.13
N GLN A 13 -0.08 -4.07 8.26
CA GLN A 13 1.28 -4.39 7.81
C GLN A 13 2.00 -5.38 8.74
N PHE A 14 1.52 -5.56 9.96
CA PHE A 14 2.19 -6.36 10.97
C PHE A 14 1.79 -7.85 11.00
N GLY A 15 0.83 -8.25 10.14
CA GLY A 15 0.26 -9.61 10.20
C GLY A 15 1.29 -10.73 10.08
N HIS A 16 2.16 -10.66 9.09
CA HIS A 16 3.16 -11.70 8.86
C HIS A 16 4.22 -11.75 9.96
N VAL A 17 4.74 -10.60 10.40
CA VAL A 17 5.76 -10.56 11.46
C VAL A 17 5.17 -10.97 12.81
N ALA A 18 3.94 -10.56 13.13
CA ALA A 18 3.27 -10.96 14.36
C ALA A 18 2.97 -12.47 14.40
N ASP A 19 2.50 -13.05 13.28
CA ASP A 19 2.26 -14.50 13.17
C ASP A 19 3.58 -15.28 13.32
N ARG A 20 4.64 -14.88 12.63
CA ARG A 20 5.97 -15.50 12.72
C ARG A 20 6.51 -15.48 14.15
N LEU A 21 6.47 -14.33 14.82
CA LEU A 21 6.97 -14.18 16.18
C LEU A 21 6.11 -14.92 17.19
N SER A 22 4.78 -14.97 17.00
CA SER A 22 3.88 -15.69 17.90
C SER A 22 4.09 -17.20 17.93
N ARG A 23 4.74 -17.76 16.90
CA ARG A 23 5.09 -19.19 16.80
C ARG A 23 6.50 -19.50 17.35
N ARG A 24 7.29 -18.48 17.64
CA ARG A 24 8.66 -18.65 18.15
C ARG A 24 8.64 -18.94 19.65
N ALA A 25 9.34 -19.97 20.09
CA ALA A 25 9.41 -20.35 21.51
C ALA A 25 9.93 -19.17 22.37
N GLY A 26 9.25 -18.90 23.47
CA GLY A 26 9.58 -17.80 24.39
C GLY A 26 9.11 -16.41 23.92
N TRP A 27 8.38 -16.31 22.80
CA TRP A 27 7.79 -15.06 22.32
C TRP A 27 6.27 -15.04 22.50
N ARG A 28 5.74 -13.89 22.88
CA ARG A 28 4.30 -13.60 22.96
C ARG A 28 4.01 -12.36 22.12
N CYS A 29 2.92 -12.37 21.38
CA CYS A 29 2.45 -11.24 20.61
C CYS A 29 1.04 -10.84 21.06
N SER A 30 0.85 -9.56 21.36
CA SER A 30 -0.46 -8.95 21.54
C SER A 30 -0.66 -7.87 20.49
N PHE A 31 -1.89 -7.67 20.03
CA PHE A 31 -2.22 -6.71 18.99
C PHE A 31 -3.36 -5.81 19.41
N VAL A 32 -3.11 -4.51 19.55
CA VAL A 32 -4.10 -3.50 19.91
C VAL A 32 -4.74 -2.94 18.65
N THR A 33 -6.06 -3.04 18.55
CA THR A 33 -6.80 -2.72 17.31
C THR A 33 -8.24 -2.29 17.59
N GLU A 34 -8.92 -1.68 16.63
CA GLU A 34 -10.37 -1.42 16.69
C GLU A 34 -11.22 -2.68 16.44
N LYS A 35 -10.60 -3.79 16.01
CA LYS A 35 -11.30 -5.07 15.83
C LYS A 35 -11.69 -5.67 17.19
N PRO A 36 -12.76 -6.48 17.22
CA PRO A 36 -13.19 -7.13 18.46
C PRO A 36 -12.06 -7.87 19.18
N ALA A 37 -12.04 -7.76 20.51
CA ALA A 37 -11.11 -8.50 21.34
C ALA A 37 -11.26 -10.01 21.15
N GLY A 38 -10.17 -10.75 21.29
CA GLY A 38 -10.15 -12.20 21.10
C GLY A 38 -8.76 -12.75 20.84
N ARG A 39 -8.68 -13.83 20.07
CA ARG A 39 -7.43 -14.46 19.67
C ARG A 39 -7.49 -14.88 18.21
N VAL A 40 -6.43 -14.59 17.47
CA VAL A 40 -6.23 -15.09 16.11
C VAL A 40 -4.89 -15.85 16.09
N ASN A 41 -4.93 -17.15 15.85
CA ASN A 41 -3.78 -18.04 16.07
C ASN A 41 -3.22 -17.89 17.49
N ALA A 42 -1.93 -17.60 17.63
CA ALA A 42 -1.29 -17.34 18.91
C ALA A 42 -1.26 -15.84 19.32
N ILE A 43 -1.88 -14.94 18.52
CA ILE A 43 -1.89 -13.49 18.76
C ILE A 43 -3.14 -13.12 19.57
N GLU A 44 -2.95 -12.45 20.69
CA GLU A 44 -4.04 -11.89 21.50
C GLU A 44 -4.45 -10.53 20.93
N LEU A 45 -5.75 -10.33 20.67
CA LEU A 45 -6.32 -9.06 20.23
C LEU A 45 -6.87 -8.28 21.41
N VAL A 46 -6.41 -7.05 21.57
CA VAL A 46 -6.90 -6.08 22.57
C VAL A 46 -7.65 -5.00 21.83
N GLN A 47 -8.95 -4.90 22.09
CA GLN A 47 -9.78 -3.90 21.43
C GLN A 47 -9.64 -2.53 22.08
N PHE A 48 -9.46 -1.48 21.27
CA PHE A 48 -9.73 -0.12 21.69
C PHE A 48 -10.90 0.49 20.89
N THR A 49 -11.60 1.43 21.50
CA THR A 49 -12.74 2.11 20.87
C THR A 49 -12.64 3.60 21.07
N ARG A 50 -12.61 4.35 19.96
CA ARG A 50 -12.66 5.82 20.02
C ARG A 50 -14.03 6.30 20.49
N LYS A 51 -14.03 7.27 21.40
CA LYS A 51 -15.27 7.91 21.90
C LYS A 51 -15.58 9.22 21.19
N GLY A 52 -14.71 9.67 20.28
CA GLY A 52 -14.86 10.92 19.55
C GLY A 52 -13.93 11.02 18.35
N GLY A 53 -13.82 12.20 17.78
CA GLY A 53 -12.99 12.51 16.62
C GLY A 53 -13.22 13.94 16.13
N ALA A 54 -12.55 14.32 15.05
CA ALA A 54 -12.76 15.61 14.40
C ALA A 54 -14.21 15.75 13.89
N THR A 55 -14.78 16.91 14.11
CA THR A 55 -16.14 17.27 13.68
C THR A 55 -16.12 18.30 12.53
N ALA A 56 -17.28 18.70 12.04
CA ALA A 56 -17.40 19.75 11.05
C ALA A 56 -16.83 21.11 11.54
N THR A 57 -16.91 21.38 12.85
CA THR A 57 -16.40 22.60 13.50
C THR A 57 -14.92 22.55 13.83
N THR A 58 -14.28 21.37 13.81
CA THR A 58 -12.82 21.24 13.94
C THR A 58 -12.13 21.92 12.77
N GLN A 59 -11.11 22.73 13.06
CA GLN A 59 -10.35 23.43 12.03
C GLN A 59 -9.82 22.43 11.00
N TYR A 60 -10.03 22.71 9.72
CA TYR A 60 -9.81 21.78 8.62
C TYR A 60 -8.39 21.18 8.58
N CYS A 61 -7.37 21.98 8.83
CA CYS A 61 -5.99 21.51 8.79
C CYS A 61 -5.64 20.59 9.97
N SER A 62 -6.27 20.77 11.14
CA SER A 62 -5.96 19.98 12.34
C SER A 62 -6.76 18.69 12.46
N ARG A 63 -7.77 18.44 11.62
CA ARG A 63 -8.69 17.28 11.74
C ARG A 63 -7.97 15.93 11.78
N THR A 64 -6.91 15.77 10.99
CA THR A 64 -6.13 14.51 10.98
C THR A 64 -5.41 14.31 12.31
N PHE A 65 -4.80 15.38 12.85
CA PHE A 65 -4.13 15.34 14.15
C PHE A 65 -5.13 15.12 15.29
N GLU A 66 -6.27 15.81 15.27
CA GLU A 66 -7.35 15.59 16.24
C GLU A 66 -7.80 14.11 16.29
N ASN A 67 -8.04 13.50 15.12
CA ASN A 67 -8.38 12.08 15.05
C ASN A 67 -7.27 11.17 15.60
N ALA A 68 -6.02 11.53 15.37
CA ALA A 68 -4.87 10.77 15.89
C ALA A 68 -4.77 10.87 17.42
N ILE A 69 -5.08 12.04 18.01
CA ILE A 69 -5.14 12.21 19.47
C ILE A 69 -6.27 11.38 20.08
N TRP A 70 -7.45 11.31 19.42
CA TRP A 70 -8.53 10.42 19.88
C TRP A 70 -8.13 8.94 19.84
N ASN A 71 -7.36 8.51 18.83
CA ASN A 71 -6.79 7.17 18.80
C ASN A 71 -5.79 6.96 19.94
N ALA A 72 -4.85 7.90 20.13
CA ALA A 72 -3.85 7.83 21.18
C ALA A 72 -4.48 7.62 22.56
N HIS A 73 -5.48 8.44 22.88
CA HIS A 73 -6.20 8.36 24.16
C HIS A 73 -6.97 7.04 24.31
N ALA A 74 -7.64 6.57 23.23
CA ALA A 74 -8.39 5.31 23.27
C ALA A 74 -7.46 4.10 23.46
N VAL A 75 -6.29 4.07 22.82
CA VAL A 75 -5.27 3.03 23.00
C VAL A 75 -4.71 3.08 24.42
N PHE A 76 -4.37 4.28 24.93
CA PHE A 76 -3.88 4.48 26.30
C PHE A 76 -4.86 3.92 27.34
N GLU A 77 -6.15 4.29 27.26
CA GLU A 77 -7.18 3.81 28.21
C GLU A 77 -7.38 2.29 28.12
N ALA A 78 -7.37 1.73 26.90
CA ALA A 78 -7.51 0.28 26.72
C ALA A 78 -6.34 -0.49 27.35
N LEU A 79 -5.11 0.01 27.21
CA LEU A 79 -3.90 -0.64 27.75
C LEU A 79 -3.73 -0.38 29.27
N LYS A 80 -4.11 0.80 29.75
CA LYS A 80 -4.14 1.12 31.19
C LYS A 80 -5.06 0.16 31.96
N ALA A 81 -6.16 -0.30 31.34
CA ALA A 81 -7.06 -1.30 31.92
C ALA A 81 -6.48 -2.73 31.86
N ARG A 82 -5.30 -2.95 31.30
CA ARG A 82 -4.63 -4.25 31.13
C ARG A 82 -3.22 -4.25 31.73
N PRO A 83 -3.09 -4.12 33.08
CA PRO A 83 -1.79 -4.07 33.76
C PRO A 83 -0.99 -5.39 33.67
N ASP A 84 -1.62 -6.47 33.19
CA ASP A 84 -1.01 -7.74 32.85
C ASP A 84 -0.19 -7.71 31.55
N LEU A 85 -0.42 -6.72 30.70
CA LEU A 85 0.34 -6.53 29.46
C LEU A 85 1.59 -5.69 29.76
N ARG A 86 2.72 -6.37 29.82
CA ARG A 86 4.05 -5.77 29.99
C ARG A 86 4.91 -6.10 28.78
N PRO A 87 4.90 -5.26 27.75
CA PRO A 87 5.71 -5.50 26.56
C PRO A 87 7.20 -5.24 26.81
N ASP A 88 8.05 -6.03 26.15
CA ASP A 88 9.48 -5.74 25.98
C ASP A 88 9.73 -4.80 24.79
N LEU A 89 8.75 -4.66 23.89
CA LEU A 89 8.78 -3.77 22.73
C LEU A 89 7.36 -3.40 22.28
N VAL A 90 7.17 -2.14 21.93
CA VAL A 90 5.97 -1.65 21.21
C VAL A 90 6.32 -1.43 19.75
N VAL A 91 5.48 -1.93 18.84
CA VAL A 91 5.59 -1.71 17.38
C VAL A 91 4.31 -1.09 16.87
N GLY A 92 4.38 0.14 16.36
CA GLY A 92 3.21 0.88 15.90
C GLY A 92 3.34 1.41 14.48
N HIS A 93 2.22 1.89 13.94
CA HIS A 93 2.16 2.56 12.64
C HIS A 93 2.04 4.07 12.87
N SER A 94 2.99 4.81 12.35
CA SER A 94 3.03 6.27 12.48
C SER A 94 1.85 6.97 11.82
N GLY A 95 1.47 8.13 12.36
CA GLY A 95 0.43 9.00 11.84
C GLY A 95 -0.98 8.71 12.36
N PHE A 96 -1.23 7.50 12.88
CA PHE A 96 -2.51 7.18 13.53
C PHE A 96 -2.56 7.61 15.01
N GLY A 97 -1.44 8.02 15.60
CA GLY A 97 -1.32 8.40 16.98
C GLY A 97 -1.31 7.24 17.98
N THR A 98 -1.35 6.00 17.51
CA THR A 98 -1.55 4.82 18.35
C THR A 98 -0.43 4.56 19.36
N THR A 99 0.78 5.12 19.13
CA THR A 99 1.93 5.00 20.06
C THR A 99 2.20 6.28 20.87
N ALA A 100 1.50 7.38 20.57
CA ALA A 100 1.86 8.73 21.07
C ALA A 100 1.91 8.86 22.59
N PHE A 101 1.06 8.12 23.33
CA PHE A 101 0.99 8.19 24.81
C PHE A 101 1.54 6.94 25.50
N LEU A 102 2.14 6.00 24.78
CA LEU A 102 2.55 4.73 25.37
C LEU A 102 3.81 4.83 26.24
N ARG A 103 4.60 5.91 26.12
CA ARG A 103 5.68 6.23 27.08
C ARG A 103 5.17 6.52 28.49
N GLU A 104 3.90 6.90 28.64
CA GLU A 104 3.28 7.11 29.95
C GLU A 104 2.82 5.79 30.63
N LEU A 105 2.90 4.66 29.91
CA LEU A 105 2.52 3.35 30.42
C LEU A 105 3.69 2.36 30.48
N TYR A 106 4.67 2.50 29.58
CA TYR A 106 5.73 1.52 29.38
C TYR A 106 7.08 2.21 29.24
N ASP A 107 8.08 1.70 29.94
CA ASP A 107 9.49 2.12 29.81
C ASP A 107 10.20 1.42 28.66
N CYS A 108 9.58 0.39 28.05
CA CYS A 108 10.18 -0.36 26.93
C CYS A 108 10.30 0.46 25.65
N PRO A 109 11.20 0.07 24.72
CA PRO A 109 11.39 0.77 23.47
C PRO A 109 10.17 0.74 22.56
N ILE A 110 10.09 1.73 21.67
CA ILE A 110 9.03 1.91 20.67
C ILE A 110 9.65 1.95 19.28
N ILE A 111 9.18 1.09 18.40
CA ILE A 111 9.46 1.12 16.95
C ILE A 111 8.21 1.59 16.22
N ASN A 112 8.36 2.54 15.27
CA ASN A 112 7.27 2.94 14.41
C ASN A 112 7.56 2.62 12.93
N TYR A 113 6.53 2.13 12.23
CA TYR A 113 6.50 2.00 10.77
C TYR A 113 6.10 3.33 10.16
N PHE A 114 6.94 3.88 9.28
CA PHE A 114 6.73 5.15 8.59
C PHE A 114 6.37 4.93 7.14
N GLU A 115 5.06 4.97 6.84
CA GLU A 115 4.56 4.74 5.49
C GLU A 115 4.81 5.95 4.58
N TYR A 116 4.51 7.17 5.02
CA TYR A 116 4.68 8.36 4.18
C TYR A 116 4.75 9.64 5.01
N PHE A 117 5.69 10.55 4.63
CA PHE A 117 5.77 11.90 5.16
C PHE A 117 5.34 12.89 4.07
N TYR A 118 4.36 13.73 4.36
CA TYR A 118 3.66 14.55 3.37
C TYR A 118 4.45 15.81 3.00
N HIS A 119 4.48 16.13 1.70
CA HIS A 119 5.10 17.33 1.16
C HIS A 119 4.09 18.13 0.32
N THR A 120 4.30 19.44 0.24
CA THR A 120 3.43 20.35 -0.53
C THR A 120 3.92 20.61 -1.93
N ARG A 121 5.14 20.14 -2.25
CA ARG A 121 5.80 20.28 -3.56
C ARG A 121 6.57 19.00 -3.88
N ASP A 122 6.72 18.74 -5.16
CA ASP A 122 7.39 17.54 -5.69
C ASP A 122 6.84 16.26 -5.05
N SER A 123 5.51 16.17 -4.96
CA SER A 123 4.82 15.10 -4.25
C SER A 123 3.50 14.72 -4.92
N ASP A 124 2.74 13.87 -4.27
CA ASP A 124 1.42 13.40 -4.72
C ASP A 124 0.42 14.54 -4.96
N ILE A 125 0.41 15.56 -4.09
CA ILE A 125 -0.66 16.57 -4.09
C ILE A 125 -0.50 17.65 -5.15
N ASP A 126 0.70 17.90 -5.66
CA ASP A 126 0.97 18.89 -6.71
C ASP A 126 1.35 18.25 -8.06
N PHE A 127 1.33 16.93 -8.12
CA PHE A 127 1.74 16.19 -9.31
C PHE A 127 0.76 16.34 -10.48
N ARG A 128 -0.55 16.39 -10.20
CA ARG A 128 -1.59 16.43 -11.22
C ARG A 128 -2.10 17.86 -11.47
N PRO A 129 -1.75 18.51 -12.61
CA PRO A 129 -2.20 19.87 -12.90
C PRO A 129 -3.70 19.98 -13.18
N ASP A 130 -4.33 18.92 -13.67
CA ASP A 130 -5.78 18.80 -13.91
C ASP A 130 -6.60 18.63 -12.61
N PHE A 131 -5.97 18.31 -11.49
CA PHE A 131 -6.55 18.29 -10.14
C PHE A 131 -5.78 19.23 -9.19
N PRO A 132 -5.83 20.56 -9.40
CA PRO A 132 -4.96 21.51 -8.73
C PRO A 132 -5.23 21.58 -7.23
N THR A 133 -4.14 21.61 -6.46
CA THR A 133 -4.19 21.72 -5.00
C THR A 133 -4.46 23.16 -4.57
N THR A 134 -5.44 23.39 -3.70
CA THR A 134 -5.72 24.68 -3.12
C THR A 134 -4.65 25.10 -2.08
N GLU A 135 -4.61 26.38 -1.74
CA GLU A 135 -3.76 26.86 -0.64
C GLU A 135 -4.10 26.15 0.68
N LEU A 136 -5.38 26.01 0.98
CA LEU A 136 -5.84 25.34 2.20
C LEU A 136 -5.42 23.86 2.25
N ASP A 137 -5.39 23.17 1.11
CA ASP A 137 -4.89 21.78 1.04
C ASP A 137 -3.39 21.71 1.33
N ARG A 138 -2.62 22.69 0.85
CA ARG A 138 -1.19 22.77 1.17
C ARG A 138 -0.94 23.01 2.67
N LEU A 139 -1.72 23.89 3.29
CA LEU A 139 -1.66 24.10 4.74
C LEU A 139 -2.03 22.83 5.52
N ARG A 140 -3.10 22.16 5.10
CA ARG A 140 -3.50 20.86 5.69
C ARG A 140 -2.43 19.79 5.52
N CYS A 141 -1.80 19.71 4.35
CA CYS A 141 -0.72 18.76 4.08
C CYS A 141 0.42 18.90 5.10
N ARG A 142 0.83 20.14 5.41
CA ARG A 142 1.82 20.39 6.47
C ARG A 142 1.33 19.96 7.84
N ALA A 143 0.09 20.29 8.20
CA ALA A 143 -0.48 19.95 9.50
C ALA A 143 -0.66 18.43 9.70
N ARG A 144 -0.85 17.65 8.63
CA ARG A 144 -0.91 16.17 8.69
C ARG A 144 0.36 15.55 9.25
N ASN A 145 1.51 16.21 9.10
CA ASN A 145 2.78 15.72 9.61
C ASN A 145 2.95 15.90 11.14
N ALA A 146 2.06 16.60 11.82
CA ALA A 146 2.20 16.87 13.26
C ALA A 146 2.33 15.58 14.09
N MET A 147 1.47 14.59 13.83
CA MET A 147 1.55 13.28 14.51
C MET A 147 2.77 12.49 14.05
N LEU A 148 3.12 12.53 12.74
CA LEU A 148 4.31 11.87 12.22
C LEU A 148 5.60 12.39 12.87
N LEU A 149 5.69 13.72 13.10
CA LEU A 149 6.83 14.34 13.79
C LEU A 149 6.88 13.93 15.26
N LEU A 150 5.72 13.86 15.93
CA LEU A 150 5.65 13.37 17.31
C LEU A 150 6.09 11.89 17.39
N ASP A 151 5.61 11.04 16.48
CA ASP A 151 6.01 9.64 16.39
C ASP A 151 7.50 9.47 16.07
N LEU A 152 8.06 10.32 15.17
CA LEU A 152 9.51 10.36 14.88
C LEU A 152 10.33 10.78 16.08
N HIS A 153 9.83 11.71 16.89
CA HIS A 153 10.51 12.15 18.12
C HIS A 153 10.48 11.04 19.19
N ASN A 154 9.33 10.45 19.43
CA ASN A 154 9.07 9.53 20.55
C ASN A 154 9.60 8.11 20.32
N CYS A 155 9.74 7.63 19.08
CA CYS A 155 10.24 6.27 18.85
C CYS A 155 11.75 6.18 19.04
N ASP A 156 12.26 5.03 19.38
CA ASP A 156 13.70 4.76 19.48
C ASP A 156 14.29 4.47 18.11
N ARG A 157 13.58 3.65 17.33
CA ARG A 157 13.91 3.31 15.94
C ARG A 157 12.64 3.29 15.11
N GLY A 158 12.81 3.26 13.80
CA GLY A 158 11.71 3.10 12.87
C GLY A 158 12.12 2.33 11.63
N TYR A 159 11.13 1.98 10.81
CA TYR A 159 11.39 1.48 9.46
C TYR A 159 10.35 2.01 8.47
N SER A 160 10.74 2.05 7.20
CA SER A 160 9.93 2.51 6.07
C SER A 160 10.05 1.49 4.93
N PRO A 161 8.99 1.23 4.14
CA PRO A 161 9.00 0.09 3.23
C PRO A 161 9.87 0.28 2.00
N THR A 162 10.09 1.53 1.54
CA THR A 162 10.85 1.81 0.34
C THR A 162 11.85 2.94 0.53
N ARG A 163 12.88 3.00 -0.30
CA ARG A 163 13.85 4.10 -0.30
C ARG A 163 13.19 5.43 -0.67
N PHE A 164 12.23 5.40 -1.61
CA PHE A 164 11.45 6.58 -1.95
C PHE A 164 10.71 7.12 -0.73
N GLN A 165 9.94 6.28 -0.02
CA GLN A 165 9.18 6.69 1.16
C GLN A 165 10.10 7.16 2.29
N HIS A 166 11.21 6.46 2.55
CA HIS A 166 12.24 6.87 3.50
C HIS A 166 12.86 8.23 3.14
N SER A 167 13.14 8.48 1.85
CA SER A 167 13.70 9.75 1.39
C SER A 167 12.81 10.96 1.65
N ARG A 168 11.49 10.71 1.85
CA ARG A 168 10.52 11.77 2.16
C ARG A 168 10.57 12.22 3.63
N LEU A 169 11.16 11.43 4.52
CA LEU A 169 11.32 11.81 5.93
C LEU A 169 12.24 13.01 6.08
N PRO A 170 12.05 13.86 7.14
CA PRO A 170 13.00 14.92 7.46
C PRO A 170 14.41 14.36 7.68
N ALA A 171 15.43 15.06 7.18
CA ALA A 171 16.81 14.56 7.12
C ALA A 171 17.36 14.18 8.50
N GLU A 172 17.00 14.94 9.54
CA GLU A 172 17.41 14.73 10.93
C GLU A 172 16.91 13.41 11.53
N TYR A 173 15.81 12.85 11.03
CA TYR A 173 15.23 11.59 11.53
C TYR A 173 15.58 10.36 10.70
N ARG A 174 16.06 10.53 9.45
CA ARG A 174 16.43 9.41 8.58
C ARG A 174 17.41 8.41 9.20
N PRO A 175 18.43 8.85 9.98
CA PRO A 175 19.41 7.91 10.53
C PRO A 175 18.82 6.87 11.50
N LYS A 176 17.67 7.15 12.12
CA LYS A 176 17.00 6.18 13.01
C LYS A 176 15.89 5.36 12.35
N VAL A 177 15.66 5.53 11.04
CA VAL A 177 14.64 4.82 10.29
C VAL A 177 15.30 3.96 9.22
N GLU A 178 15.12 2.65 9.27
CA GLU A 178 15.67 1.73 8.28
C GLU A 178 14.72 1.55 7.10
N VAL A 179 15.27 1.14 5.94
CA VAL A 179 14.46 0.73 4.80
C VAL A 179 14.26 -0.79 4.87
N ILE A 180 13.07 -1.22 5.28
CA ILE A 180 12.71 -2.64 5.34
C ILE A 180 11.33 -2.80 4.70
N PHE A 181 11.28 -3.53 3.58
CA PHE A 181 10.03 -3.80 2.89
C PHE A 181 9.17 -4.82 3.65
N ASP A 182 7.84 -4.75 3.48
CA ASP A 182 6.90 -5.63 4.18
C ASP A 182 7.01 -7.11 3.79
N GLY A 183 7.57 -7.37 2.62
CA GLY A 183 7.75 -8.73 2.08
C GLY A 183 6.57 -9.21 1.23
N ILE A 184 6.90 -9.97 0.17
CA ILE A 184 5.94 -10.64 -0.71
C ILE A 184 6.04 -12.15 -0.48
N ASP A 185 4.92 -12.78 -0.16
CA ASP A 185 4.81 -14.23 -0.09
C ASP A 185 4.86 -14.83 -1.50
N THR A 186 6.06 -15.13 -1.97
CA THR A 186 6.30 -15.66 -3.32
C THR A 186 5.87 -17.13 -3.49
N GLU A 187 5.47 -17.81 -2.42
CA GLU A 187 4.82 -19.12 -2.52
C GLU A 187 3.33 -18.98 -2.84
N PHE A 188 2.71 -17.91 -2.34
CA PHE A 188 1.33 -17.57 -2.66
C PHE A 188 1.23 -16.79 -3.98
N TRP A 189 2.01 -15.71 -4.13
CA TRP A 189 2.07 -14.87 -5.34
C TRP A 189 3.07 -15.45 -6.32
N ARG A 190 2.62 -16.39 -7.15
CA ARG A 190 3.42 -17.03 -8.18
C ARG A 190 2.55 -17.49 -9.34
N PRO A 191 3.13 -17.70 -10.54
CA PRO A 191 2.41 -18.31 -11.64
C PRO A 191 1.85 -19.69 -11.26
N GLN A 192 0.64 -20.02 -11.72
CA GLN A 192 -0.02 -21.31 -11.55
C GLN A 192 -0.32 -21.94 -12.92
N PRO A 193 0.70 -22.43 -13.64
CA PRO A 193 0.57 -22.91 -15.02
C PRO A 193 -0.56 -23.93 -15.17
N GLY A 194 -1.40 -23.74 -16.20
CA GLY A 194 -2.51 -24.62 -16.47
C GLY A 194 -3.78 -24.36 -15.67
N ALA A 195 -3.82 -23.26 -14.88
CA ALA A 195 -5.07 -22.84 -14.27
C ALA A 195 -6.09 -22.41 -15.33
N PRO A 196 -7.40 -22.65 -15.09
CA PRO A 196 -8.43 -22.24 -16.05
C PRO A 196 -8.46 -20.70 -16.18
N ARG A 197 -8.74 -20.20 -17.38
CA ARG A 197 -8.90 -18.76 -17.64
C ARG A 197 -10.23 -18.23 -17.07
N VAL A 198 -10.39 -18.35 -15.75
CA VAL A 198 -11.60 -17.94 -15.01
C VAL A 198 -11.19 -17.03 -13.87
N VAL A 199 -11.76 -15.83 -13.81
CA VAL A 199 -11.54 -14.85 -12.74
C VAL A 199 -12.88 -14.29 -12.26
N ALA A 200 -13.10 -14.33 -10.94
CA ALA A 200 -14.34 -13.89 -10.29
C ALA A 200 -15.60 -14.51 -10.92
N GLY A 201 -15.53 -15.79 -11.29
CA GLY A 201 -16.60 -16.53 -11.94
C GLY A 201 -16.80 -16.21 -13.43
N ARG A 202 -15.96 -15.35 -14.03
CA ARG A 202 -16.00 -15.03 -15.45
C ARG A 202 -15.00 -15.86 -16.23
N GLU A 203 -15.47 -16.63 -17.19
CA GLU A 203 -14.67 -17.37 -18.14
C GLU A 203 -14.18 -16.45 -19.28
N ILE A 204 -12.90 -16.52 -19.60
CA ILE A 204 -12.26 -15.78 -20.68
C ILE A 204 -11.93 -16.73 -21.81
N SER A 205 -12.53 -16.51 -22.99
CA SER A 205 -12.34 -17.35 -24.18
C SER A 205 -10.86 -17.42 -24.58
N GLU A 206 -10.43 -18.58 -25.09
CA GLU A 206 -9.01 -18.84 -25.44
C GLU A 206 -8.42 -17.83 -26.43
N GLY A 207 -9.17 -17.36 -27.39
CA GLY A 207 -8.69 -16.38 -28.37
C GLY A 207 -8.60 -14.92 -27.87
N MET A 208 -9.12 -14.62 -26.66
CA MET A 208 -9.13 -13.27 -26.14
C MET A 208 -7.82 -12.92 -25.45
N LYS A 209 -7.30 -11.73 -25.78
CA LYS A 209 -6.20 -11.09 -25.05
C LYS A 209 -6.71 -10.35 -23.82
N VAL A 210 -5.95 -10.37 -22.74
CA VAL A 210 -6.35 -9.82 -21.45
C VAL A 210 -5.43 -8.68 -21.03
N VAL A 211 -5.99 -7.49 -20.93
CA VAL A 211 -5.34 -6.33 -20.29
C VAL A 211 -5.93 -6.16 -18.91
N THR A 212 -5.08 -6.03 -17.90
CA THR A 212 -5.52 -5.94 -16.51
C THR A 212 -5.13 -4.63 -15.85
N TYR A 213 -5.94 -4.21 -14.90
CA TYR A 213 -5.66 -3.10 -13.99
C TYR A 213 -6.17 -3.47 -12.60
N ALA A 214 -5.34 -3.29 -11.57
CA ALA A 214 -5.71 -3.62 -10.20
C ALA A 214 -5.34 -2.49 -9.23
N THR A 215 -6.34 -2.00 -8.50
CA THR A 215 -6.19 -0.90 -7.55
C THR A 215 -7.10 -1.08 -6.34
N ARG A 216 -6.78 -0.42 -5.23
CA ARG A 216 -7.65 -0.40 -4.06
C ARG A 216 -8.92 0.41 -4.29
N GLY A 217 -8.80 1.54 -4.99
CA GLY A 217 -9.88 2.44 -5.35
C GLY A 217 -9.64 3.06 -6.72
N MET A 218 -10.70 3.23 -7.49
CA MET A 218 -10.66 3.85 -8.81
C MET A 218 -10.63 5.37 -8.65
N GLU A 219 -9.43 5.95 -8.62
CA GLU A 219 -9.19 7.37 -8.29
C GLU A 219 -8.06 7.99 -9.13
N SER A 220 -7.98 9.32 -9.13
CA SER A 220 -6.99 10.09 -9.91
C SER A 220 -5.54 9.79 -9.49
N MET A 221 -5.30 9.56 -8.20
CA MET A 221 -3.96 9.23 -7.68
C MET A 221 -3.42 7.90 -8.20
N ARG A 222 -4.31 7.02 -8.67
CA ARG A 222 -3.95 5.75 -9.33
C ARG A 222 -4.12 5.81 -10.85
N GLY A 223 -4.31 7.02 -11.40
CA GLY A 223 -4.38 7.24 -12.84
C GLY A 223 -5.55 6.52 -13.53
N PHE A 224 -6.66 6.27 -12.82
CA PHE A 224 -7.78 5.52 -13.38
C PHE A 224 -8.37 6.17 -14.64
N ASP A 225 -8.44 7.49 -14.71
CA ASP A 225 -8.85 8.24 -15.89
C ASP A 225 -7.90 8.07 -17.09
N LEU A 226 -6.59 8.06 -16.83
CA LEU A 226 -5.56 7.86 -17.86
C LEU A 226 -5.52 6.39 -18.31
N PHE A 227 -5.67 5.46 -17.37
CA PHE A 227 -5.87 4.04 -17.69
C PHE A 227 -7.07 3.84 -18.61
N MET A 228 -8.23 4.44 -18.32
CA MET A 228 -9.43 4.31 -19.15
C MET A 228 -9.23 4.87 -20.56
N LYS A 229 -8.51 6.00 -20.71
CA LYS A 229 -8.14 6.55 -22.01
C LYS A 229 -7.24 5.59 -22.81
N ALA A 230 -6.22 5.02 -22.17
CA ALA A 230 -5.37 4.02 -22.80
C ALA A 230 -6.15 2.75 -23.17
N ALA A 231 -6.98 2.25 -22.27
CA ALA A 231 -7.82 1.07 -22.50
C ALA A 231 -8.81 1.27 -23.66
N LYS A 232 -9.40 2.47 -23.79
CA LYS A 232 -10.24 2.82 -24.96
C LYS A 232 -9.45 2.67 -26.26
N ARG A 233 -8.25 3.26 -26.35
CA ARG A 233 -7.39 3.18 -27.55
C ARG A 233 -7.01 1.74 -27.90
N ILE A 234 -6.73 0.91 -26.89
CA ILE A 234 -6.43 -0.50 -27.09
C ILE A 234 -7.65 -1.23 -27.69
N THR A 235 -8.84 -1.01 -27.15
CA THR A 235 -10.07 -1.68 -27.61
C THR A 235 -10.56 -1.18 -28.98
N GLU A 236 -10.27 0.07 -29.34
CA GLU A 236 -10.54 0.62 -30.70
C GLU A 236 -9.62 0.00 -31.76
N ARG A 237 -8.39 -0.34 -31.42
CA ARG A 237 -7.40 -0.92 -32.34
C ARG A 237 -7.44 -2.43 -32.45
N ARG A 238 -7.96 -3.14 -31.42
CA ARG A 238 -8.02 -4.60 -31.37
C ARG A 238 -9.39 -5.09 -30.92
N SER A 239 -10.00 -5.95 -31.74
CA SER A 239 -11.29 -6.55 -31.44
C SER A 239 -11.22 -7.79 -30.53
N ASP A 240 -10.05 -8.37 -30.34
CA ASP A 240 -9.78 -9.58 -29.55
C ASP A 240 -9.29 -9.31 -28.12
N VAL A 241 -9.49 -8.09 -27.57
CA VAL A 241 -9.03 -7.71 -26.23
C VAL A 241 -10.21 -7.56 -25.26
N ILE A 242 -10.05 -8.03 -24.04
CA ILE A 242 -10.90 -7.72 -22.88
C ILE A 242 -10.09 -7.03 -21.81
N ILE A 243 -10.69 -6.02 -21.17
CA ILE A 243 -10.08 -5.24 -20.09
C ILE A 243 -10.68 -5.71 -18.77
N LEU A 244 -9.86 -6.26 -17.86
CA LEU A 244 -10.28 -6.69 -16.53
C LEU A 244 -9.81 -5.69 -15.48
N VAL A 245 -10.75 -5.13 -14.72
CA VAL A 245 -10.50 -4.07 -13.73
C VAL A 245 -10.87 -4.57 -12.34
N ALA A 246 -9.87 -4.81 -11.49
CA ALA A 246 -10.07 -5.16 -10.09
C ALA A 246 -9.91 -3.93 -9.19
N GLY A 247 -10.83 -3.71 -8.27
CA GLY A 247 -10.82 -2.61 -7.32
C GLY A 247 -12.21 -2.08 -7.01
N GLU A 248 -12.30 -1.29 -5.94
CA GLU A 248 -13.57 -0.73 -5.49
C GLU A 248 -13.85 0.62 -6.17
N ASP A 249 -15.12 0.90 -6.45
CA ASP A 249 -15.58 2.23 -6.88
C ASP A 249 -15.60 3.17 -5.67
N ARG A 250 -14.43 3.64 -5.29
CA ARG A 250 -14.25 4.62 -4.21
C ARG A 250 -12.96 5.40 -4.35
N ILE A 251 -12.93 6.57 -3.74
CA ILE A 251 -11.73 7.41 -3.56
C ILE A 251 -11.08 6.98 -2.24
N CYS A 252 -9.82 6.54 -2.28
CA CYS A 252 -9.07 6.05 -1.12
C CYS A 252 -8.12 7.10 -0.52
N TYR A 253 -7.42 7.82 -1.37
CA TYR A 253 -6.32 8.70 -1.00
C TYR A 253 -6.50 10.13 -1.51
N GLY A 254 -7.10 10.30 -2.69
CA GLY A 254 -7.27 11.57 -3.37
C GLY A 254 -8.39 12.45 -2.80
N GLY A 255 -8.51 13.63 -3.39
CA GLY A 255 -9.56 14.59 -3.11
C GLY A 255 -10.52 14.76 -4.30
N ASP A 256 -10.69 13.75 -5.11
CA ASP A 256 -11.33 13.78 -6.42
C ASP A 256 -12.75 14.33 -6.40
N GLU A 257 -13.54 14.02 -5.33
CA GLU A 257 -14.90 14.52 -5.15
C GLU A 257 -14.98 16.07 -5.25
N ARG A 258 -13.95 16.76 -4.77
CA ARG A 258 -13.90 18.24 -4.81
C ARG A 258 -13.73 18.81 -6.21
N HIS A 259 -13.09 18.05 -7.09
CA HIS A 259 -12.81 18.46 -8.47
C HIS A 259 -13.91 18.00 -9.43
N THR A 260 -14.46 16.83 -9.17
CA THR A 260 -15.45 16.21 -10.07
C THR A 260 -16.91 16.48 -9.65
N GLY A 261 -17.13 16.88 -8.39
CA GLY A 261 -18.47 16.97 -7.79
C GLY A 261 -19.15 15.60 -7.62
N SER A 262 -18.42 14.50 -7.83
CA SER A 262 -18.92 13.12 -7.75
C SER A 262 -18.22 12.34 -6.64
N LYS A 263 -18.99 11.53 -5.90
CA LYS A 263 -18.46 10.57 -4.92
C LYS A 263 -17.78 9.38 -5.59
N SER A 264 -18.11 9.09 -6.84
CA SER A 264 -17.52 8.06 -7.67
C SER A 264 -16.68 8.68 -8.77
N PHE A 265 -15.36 8.57 -8.64
CA PHE A 265 -14.45 8.99 -9.69
C PHE A 265 -14.60 8.13 -10.95
N LYS A 266 -14.90 6.83 -10.78
CA LYS A 266 -15.20 5.92 -11.90
C LYS A 266 -16.39 6.44 -12.72
N GLN A 267 -17.51 6.75 -12.08
CA GLN A 267 -18.69 7.26 -12.80
C GLN A 267 -18.41 8.57 -13.50
N TRP A 268 -17.66 9.47 -12.86
CA TRP A 268 -17.23 10.70 -13.49
C TRP A 268 -16.38 10.43 -14.73
N VAL A 269 -15.36 9.56 -14.65
CA VAL A 269 -14.53 9.20 -15.82
C VAL A 269 -15.37 8.62 -16.95
N LEU A 270 -16.28 7.69 -16.64
CA LEU A 270 -17.15 7.09 -17.64
C LEU A 270 -18.13 8.10 -18.29
N SER A 271 -18.41 9.23 -17.64
CA SER A 271 -19.22 10.30 -18.20
C SER A 271 -18.45 11.29 -19.09
N GLN A 272 -17.11 11.24 -19.09
CA GLN A 272 -16.27 12.19 -19.83
C GLN A 272 -15.99 11.78 -21.28
N ASP A 273 -16.24 10.51 -21.62
CA ASP A 273 -15.96 9.97 -22.95
C ASP A 273 -16.87 8.77 -23.25
N ASP A 274 -16.93 8.36 -24.51
CA ASP A 274 -17.68 7.18 -24.95
C ASP A 274 -16.77 5.95 -24.90
N TYR A 275 -17.11 5.00 -24.00
CA TYR A 275 -16.40 3.75 -23.79
C TYR A 275 -17.27 2.56 -24.20
N ASP A 276 -16.78 1.68 -25.04
CA ASP A 276 -17.43 0.39 -25.31
C ASP A 276 -17.31 -0.52 -24.08
N LEU A 277 -18.22 -0.37 -23.12
CA LEU A 277 -18.21 -1.12 -21.85
C LEU A 277 -18.40 -2.62 -22.02
N SER A 278 -18.81 -3.11 -23.21
CA SER A 278 -18.87 -4.56 -23.50
C SER A 278 -17.49 -5.20 -23.47
N ARG A 279 -16.43 -4.40 -23.67
CA ARG A 279 -15.02 -4.80 -23.65
C ARG A 279 -14.38 -4.72 -22.26
N PHE A 280 -15.13 -4.29 -21.24
CA PHE A 280 -14.63 -4.11 -19.87
C PHE A 280 -15.37 -5.02 -18.91
N ALA A 281 -14.63 -5.59 -17.95
CA ALA A 281 -15.20 -6.26 -16.79
C ALA A 281 -14.68 -5.61 -15.51
N PHE A 282 -15.56 -4.88 -14.82
CA PHE A 282 -15.27 -4.32 -13.50
C PHE A 282 -15.61 -5.38 -12.44
N LEU A 283 -14.56 -5.98 -11.86
CA LEU A 283 -14.66 -7.12 -10.96
C LEU A 283 -14.95 -6.74 -9.50
N GLY A 284 -14.88 -5.42 -9.18
CA GLY A 284 -14.95 -4.98 -7.79
C GLY A 284 -13.75 -5.48 -6.97
N ARG A 285 -13.93 -5.57 -5.66
CA ARG A 285 -12.90 -6.14 -4.78
C ARG A 285 -12.95 -7.67 -4.88
N ILE A 286 -11.88 -8.26 -5.35
CA ILE A 286 -11.73 -9.72 -5.46
C ILE A 286 -10.81 -10.28 -4.35
N PRO A 287 -10.99 -11.55 -3.94
CA PRO A 287 -10.10 -12.21 -2.98
C PRO A 287 -8.66 -12.33 -3.52
N PRO A 288 -7.64 -12.46 -2.64
CA PRO A 288 -6.25 -12.58 -3.06
C PRO A 288 -5.99 -13.71 -4.08
N LEU A 289 -6.62 -14.87 -3.93
CA LEU A 289 -6.46 -15.97 -4.88
C LEU A 289 -7.01 -15.63 -6.29
N GLU A 290 -8.12 -14.90 -6.36
CA GLU A 290 -8.65 -14.40 -7.63
C GLU A 290 -7.75 -13.32 -8.24
N LEU A 291 -7.03 -12.56 -7.41
CA LEU A 291 -6.06 -11.59 -7.88
C LEU A 291 -4.80 -12.28 -8.46
N VAL A 292 -4.34 -13.40 -7.86
CA VAL A 292 -3.30 -14.25 -8.48
C VAL A 292 -3.74 -14.71 -9.87
N ARG A 293 -4.97 -15.24 -9.99
CA ARG A 293 -5.54 -15.67 -11.29
C ARG A 293 -5.64 -14.54 -12.31
N LEU A 294 -6.01 -13.34 -11.85
CA LEU A 294 -6.07 -12.14 -12.70
C LEU A 294 -4.70 -11.83 -13.30
N PHE A 295 -3.64 -11.85 -12.48
CA PHE A 295 -2.29 -11.58 -12.94
C PHE A 295 -1.75 -12.69 -13.84
N GLU A 296 -2.09 -13.93 -13.58
CA GLU A 296 -1.67 -15.08 -14.38
C GLU A 296 -2.22 -15.07 -15.80
N ILE A 297 -3.51 -14.73 -15.96
CA ILE A 297 -4.15 -14.66 -17.29
C ILE A 297 -3.89 -13.34 -18.02
N SER A 298 -3.19 -12.41 -17.39
CA SER A 298 -2.89 -11.09 -17.93
C SER A 298 -1.82 -11.18 -19.03
N ASP A 299 -2.16 -10.80 -20.26
CA ASP A 299 -1.16 -10.59 -21.30
C ASP A 299 -0.32 -9.32 -21.00
N VAL A 300 -0.94 -8.26 -20.45
CA VAL A 300 -0.27 -7.08 -19.95
C VAL A 300 -1.04 -6.45 -18.79
N HIS A 301 -0.33 -6.11 -17.70
CA HIS A 301 -0.86 -5.40 -16.54
C HIS A 301 -0.50 -3.92 -16.59
N LEU A 302 -1.50 -3.04 -16.54
CA LEU A 302 -1.30 -1.59 -16.51
C LEU A 302 -1.29 -1.10 -15.07
N TYR A 303 -0.22 -0.40 -14.66
CA TYR A 303 -0.06 0.10 -13.31
C TYR A 303 0.31 1.59 -13.31
N LEU A 304 -0.56 2.43 -12.77
CA LEU A 304 -0.36 3.86 -12.67
C LEU A 304 -0.39 4.32 -11.20
N THR A 305 0.51 5.22 -10.85
CA THR A 305 0.48 5.92 -9.56
C THR A 305 1.21 7.24 -9.64
N VAL A 306 0.68 8.27 -8.95
CA VAL A 306 1.41 9.50 -8.67
C VAL A 306 2.60 9.20 -7.73
N PRO A 307 3.56 10.13 -7.52
CA PRO A 307 4.66 9.96 -6.57
C PRO A 307 4.16 9.86 -5.11
N PHE A 308 3.65 8.70 -4.74
CA PHE A 308 3.06 8.38 -3.44
C PHE A 308 3.49 6.99 -2.97
N VAL A 309 2.79 6.43 -1.98
CA VAL A 309 3.01 5.06 -1.49
C VAL A 309 2.87 4.06 -2.64
N LEU A 310 3.89 3.23 -2.82
CA LEU A 310 3.86 2.13 -3.77
C LEU A 310 2.81 1.10 -3.34
N SER A 311 1.94 0.70 -4.26
CA SER A 311 0.95 -0.34 -3.96
C SER A 311 1.62 -1.72 -4.00
N TRP A 312 1.29 -2.59 -3.03
CA TRP A 312 1.73 -3.99 -3.08
C TRP A 312 1.25 -4.73 -4.33
N SER A 313 0.16 -4.28 -4.97
CA SER A 313 -0.38 -4.93 -6.16
C SER A 313 0.61 -5.00 -7.32
N VAL A 314 1.51 -4.01 -7.49
CA VAL A 314 2.53 -4.07 -8.54
C VAL A 314 3.54 -5.17 -8.26
N LEU A 315 4.03 -5.31 -7.03
CA LEU A 315 4.96 -6.38 -6.65
C LEU A 315 4.29 -7.76 -6.68
N ASN A 316 3.00 -7.83 -6.33
CA ASN A 316 2.22 -9.07 -6.47
C ASN A 316 2.07 -9.47 -7.95
N ALA A 317 1.81 -8.52 -8.84
CA ALA A 317 1.75 -8.77 -10.29
C ALA A 317 3.13 -9.20 -10.84
N MET A 318 4.21 -8.52 -10.40
CA MET A 318 5.58 -8.91 -10.73
C MET A 318 5.89 -10.34 -10.27
N ALA A 319 5.55 -10.68 -9.03
CA ALA A 319 5.76 -12.03 -8.47
C ALA A 319 5.00 -13.13 -9.22
N CYS A 320 3.81 -12.79 -9.76
CA CYS A 320 3.03 -13.67 -10.63
C CYS A 320 3.56 -13.73 -12.07
N GLY A 321 4.63 -13.01 -12.41
CA GLY A 321 5.23 -13.03 -13.76
C GLY A 321 4.45 -12.24 -14.81
N ALA A 322 3.55 -11.34 -14.41
CA ALA A 322 2.83 -10.50 -15.37
C ALA A 322 3.78 -9.51 -16.06
N VAL A 323 3.62 -9.32 -17.38
CA VAL A 323 4.28 -8.22 -18.09
C VAL A 323 3.61 -6.92 -17.72
N ILE A 324 4.37 -5.95 -17.21
CA ILE A 324 3.83 -4.71 -16.66
C ILE A 324 4.22 -3.51 -17.51
N ALA A 325 3.24 -2.68 -17.87
CA ALA A 325 3.46 -1.33 -18.35
C ALA A 325 2.99 -0.35 -17.26
N ALA A 326 3.91 0.46 -16.74
CA ALA A 326 3.70 1.28 -15.55
C ALA A 326 4.07 2.74 -15.76
N SER A 327 3.51 3.62 -14.91
CA SER A 327 3.90 5.03 -14.89
C SER A 327 5.36 5.21 -14.46
N ASP A 328 6.10 6.02 -15.20
CA ASP A 328 7.49 6.40 -14.90
C ASP A 328 7.54 7.44 -13.77
N THR A 329 7.24 6.99 -12.54
CA THR A 329 7.28 7.82 -11.33
C THR A 329 8.31 7.28 -10.33
N ALA A 330 8.80 8.15 -9.45
CA ALA A 330 9.90 7.81 -8.54
C ALA A 330 9.67 6.52 -7.71
N PRO A 331 8.48 6.26 -7.10
CA PRO A 331 8.25 5.01 -6.38
C PRO A 331 8.25 3.78 -7.29
N VAL A 332 7.82 3.92 -8.56
CA VAL A 332 7.77 2.81 -9.50
C VAL A 332 9.16 2.45 -10.02
N ARG A 333 10.01 3.46 -10.28
CA ARG A 333 11.42 3.26 -10.69
C ARG A 333 12.24 2.50 -9.64
N GLU A 334 11.80 2.46 -8.39
CA GLU A 334 12.50 1.70 -7.35
C GLU A 334 12.35 0.19 -7.54
N VAL A 335 11.25 -0.27 -8.17
CA VAL A 335 10.91 -1.69 -8.30
C VAL A 335 10.87 -2.17 -9.76
N ILE A 336 10.69 -1.27 -10.73
CA ILE A 336 10.67 -1.59 -12.15
C ILE A 336 11.83 -0.91 -12.86
N GLU A 337 12.66 -1.72 -13.54
CA GLU A 337 13.69 -1.27 -14.47
C GLU A 337 13.13 -1.40 -15.90
N HIS A 338 13.08 -0.25 -16.59
CA HIS A 338 12.52 -0.19 -17.95
C HIS A 338 13.27 -1.13 -18.92
N GLY A 339 12.51 -1.93 -19.67
CA GLY A 339 13.05 -2.90 -20.63
C GLY A 339 13.67 -4.14 -20.01
N ARG A 340 13.70 -4.26 -18.68
CA ARG A 340 14.22 -5.45 -17.99
C ARG A 340 13.15 -6.15 -17.13
N THR A 341 12.45 -5.44 -16.27
CA THR A 341 11.41 -5.99 -15.37
C THR A 341 10.03 -5.39 -15.63
N GLY A 342 9.90 -4.58 -16.68
CA GLY A 342 8.66 -3.95 -17.11
C GLY A 342 8.91 -2.78 -18.05
N LEU A 343 7.85 -2.15 -18.49
CA LEU A 343 7.87 -0.97 -19.36
C LEU A 343 7.46 0.26 -18.53
N LEU A 344 8.25 1.32 -18.58
CA LEU A 344 7.95 2.59 -17.95
C LEU A 344 7.53 3.60 -19.01
N VAL A 345 6.40 4.28 -18.80
CA VAL A 345 5.85 5.32 -19.68
C VAL A 345 5.49 6.56 -18.86
N ASP A 346 5.48 7.73 -19.49
CA ASP A 346 5.05 8.95 -18.83
C ASP A 346 3.65 8.77 -18.25
N PHE A 347 3.46 9.16 -16.97
CA PHE A 347 2.16 9.08 -16.30
C PHE A 347 1.05 9.83 -17.06
N PHE A 348 1.40 10.94 -17.69
CA PHE A 348 0.45 11.82 -18.40
C PHE A 348 0.25 11.45 -19.87
N ASP A 349 0.88 10.38 -20.36
CA ASP A 349 0.77 9.94 -21.74
C ASP A 349 -0.01 8.62 -21.87
N PRO A 350 -1.35 8.66 -21.94
CA PRO A 350 -2.17 7.47 -22.15
C PRO A 350 -1.98 6.85 -23.54
N ASP A 351 -1.48 7.62 -24.53
CA ASP A 351 -1.13 7.09 -25.86
C ASP A 351 0.09 6.19 -25.76
N ALA A 352 1.16 6.64 -25.13
CA ALA A 352 2.35 5.83 -24.89
C ALA A 352 2.03 4.57 -24.06
N LEU A 353 1.13 4.67 -23.07
CA LEU A 353 0.67 3.52 -22.30
C LEU A 353 -0.08 2.51 -23.17
N ALA A 354 -0.95 3.00 -24.07
CA ALA A 354 -1.66 2.15 -25.03
C ALA A 354 -0.71 1.48 -26.02
N GLU A 355 0.25 2.23 -26.59
CA GLU A 355 1.25 1.68 -27.54
C GLU A 355 2.13 0.62 -26.86
N ALA A 356 2.58 0.85 -25.62
CA ALA A 356 3.33 -0.15 -24.85
C ALA A 356 2.52 -1.44 -24.65
N ALA A 357 1.23 -1.32 -24.30
CA ALA A 357 0.35 -2.47 -24.16
C ALA A 357 0.12 -3.19 -25.49
N LEU A 358 -0.15 -2.45 -26.58
CA LEU A 358 -0.36 -3.02 -27.91
C LEU A 358 0.87 -3.77 -28.40
N GLY A 359 2.09 -3.23 -28.21
CA GLY A 359 3.33 -3.91 -28.54
C GLY A 359 3.45 -5.27 -27.84
N VAL A 360 3.12 -5.33 -26.55
CA VAL A 360 3.10 -6.60 -25.78
C VAL A 360 2.05 -7.57 -26.34
N LEU A 361 0.87 -7.07 -26.71
CA LEU A 361 -0.21 -7.91 -27.27
C LEU A 361 0.10 -8.42 -28.69
N GLU A 362 0.86 -7.67 -29.47
CA GLU A 362 1.25 -8.02 -30.84
C GLU A 362 2.41 -9.03 -30.86
N GLU A 363 3.41 -8.84 -29.99
CA GLU A 363 4.63 -9.66 -29.95
C GLU A 363 4.89 -10.23 -28.55
N PRO A 364 3.98 -11.02 -27.96
CA PRO A 364 4.06 -11.45 -26.55
C PRO A 364 5.35 -12.20 -26.21
N GLU A 365 5.90 -12.98 -27.15
CA GLU A 365 7.15 -13.72 -26.95
C GLU A 365 8.36 -12.80 -26.77
N GLN A 366 8.37 -11.64 -27.43
CA GLN A 366 9.43 -10.64 -27.29
C GLN A 366 9.45 -10.03 -25.89
N PHE A 367 8.30 -9.90 -25.25
CA PHE A 367 8.15 -9.26 -23.93
C PHE A 367 8.06 -10.25 -22.76
N ARG A 368 7.97 -11.56 -23.02
CA ARG A 368 7.84 -12.59 -21.96
C ARG A 368 8.95 -12.47 -20.91
N HIS A 369 10.18 -12.21 -21.34
CA HIS A 369 11.33 -12.07 -20.44
C HIS A 369 11.15 -10.97 -19.38
N LEU A 370 10.34 -9.93 -19.62
CA LEU A 370 10.05 -8.87 -18.64
C LEU A 370 9.30 -9.41 -17.42
N GLY A 371 8.30 -10.26 -17.65
CA GLY A 371 7.56 -10.92 -16.57
C GLY A 371 8.41 -11.91 -15.78
N GLU A 372 9.23 -12.71 -16.48
CA GLU A 372 10.15 -13.66 -15.88
C GLU A 372 11.19 -12.95 -14.99
N ASN A 373 11.83 -11.90 -15.52
CA ASN A 373 12.78 -11.07 -14.78
C ASN A 373 12.11 -10.33 -13.59
N ALA A 374 10.86 -9.87 -13.77
CA ALA A 374 10.10 -9.23 -12.70
C ALA A 374 9.85 -10.19 -11.52
N ALA A 375 9.45 -11.43 -11.82
CA ALA A 375 9.24 -12.45 -10.81
C ALA A 375 10.54 -12.81 -10.08
N GLU A 376 11.65 -12.94 -10.80
CA GLU A 376 12.96 -13.17 -10.21
C GLU A 376 13.40 -12.02 -9.33
N HIS A 377 13.26 -10.78 -9.80
CA HIS A 377 13.58 -9.58 -9.04
C HIS A 377 12.84 -9.52 -7.70
N VAL A 378 11.54 -9.89 -7.68
CA VAL A 378 10.77 -9.95 -6.43
C VAL A 378 11.28 -11.06 -5.52
N ARG A 379 11.59 -12.24 -6.06
CA ARG A 379 12.16 -13.36 -5.26
C ARG A 379 13.50 -13.00 -4.63
N GLU A 380 14.35 -12.26 -5.33
CA GLU A 380 15.67 -11.87 -4.83
C GLU A 380 15.61 -10.76 -3.78
N HIS A 381 14.76 -9.75 -3.98
CA HIS A 381 14.84 -8.50 -3.23
C HIS A 381 13.68 -8.25 -2.28
N TYR A 382 12.51 -8.84 -2.53
CA TYR A 382 11.26 -8.53 -1.82
C TYR A 382 10.57 -9.76 -1.21
N ARG A 383 11.20 -10.94 -1.22
CA ARG A 383 10.63 -12.15 -0.64
C ARG A 383 10.36 -11.97 0.86
N LEU A 384 9.21 -12.53 1.30
CA LEU A 384 8.69 -12.36 2.65
C LEU A 384 9.69 -12.73 3.75
N ASP A 385 10.29 -13.94 3.68
CA ASP A 385 11.15 -14.43 4.76
C ASP A 385 12.36 -13.52 5.04
N PRO A 386 13.19 -13.12 4.05
CA PRO A 386 14.30 -12.21 4.29
C PRO A 386 13.85 -10.83 4.82
N CYS A 387 12.69 -10.32 4.39
CA CYS A 387 12.14 -9.08 4.91
C CYS A 387 11.74 -9.21 6.38
N LEU A 388 11.08 -10.32 6.74
CA LEU A 388 10.72 -10.62 8.14
C LEU A 388 11.96 -10.82 9.01
N ASP A 389 13.01 -11.49 8.50
CA ASP A 389 14.29 -11.68 9.22
C ASP A 389 14.91 -10.32 9.57
N ARG A 390 14.91 -9.36 8.63
CA ARG A 390 15.40 -8.01 8.87
C ARG A 390 14.56 -7.26 9.91
N MET A 391 13.21 -7.37 9.86
CA MET A 391 12.33 -6.77 10.87
C MET A 391 12.60 -7.35 12.25
N VAL A 392 12.72 -8.68 12.35
CA VAL A 392 13.00 -9.37 13.61
C VAL A 392 14.38 -8.96 14.15
N SER A 393 15.39 -8.86 13.30
CA SER A 393 16.74 -8.39 13.70
C SER A 393 16.69 -6.97 14.26
N LEU A 394 15.95 -6.04 13.63
CA LEU A 394 15.75 -4.70 14.15
C LEU A 394 15.08 -4.73 15.53
N PHE A 395 14.06 -5.57 15.72
CA PHE A 395 13.33 -5.69 17.00
C PHE A 395 14.26 -6.21 18.11
N GLU A 396 15.03 -7.27 17.83
CA GLU A 396 16.00 -7.85 18.77
C GLU A 396 17.12 -6.87 19.14
N GLU A 397 17.65 -6.13 18.16
CA GLU A 397 18.66 -5.09 18.39
C GLU A 397 18.16 -4.03 19.37
N VAL A 398 16.95 -3.50 19.12
CA VAL A 398 16.39 -2.43 19.93
C VAL A 398 16.10 -2.89 21.37
N ILE A 399 15.57 -4.09 21.56
CA ILE A 399 15.35 -4.68 22.90
C ILE A 399 16.70 -4.89 23.64
N THR A 400 17.75 -5.28 22.92
CA THR A 400 19.07 -5.54 23.54
C THR A 400 19.72 -4.24 23.99
N LEU A 401 19.69 -3.20 23.15
CA LEU A 401 20.26 -1.89 23.46
C LEU A 401 19.60 -1.24 24.69
N ASP A 402 18.26 -1.38 24.80
CA ASP A 402 17.49 -0.88 25.96
C ASP A 402 17.93 -1.56 27.26
N ARG A 403 18.05 -2.88 27.26
CA ARG A 403 18.49 -3.66 28.43
C ARG A 403 19.93 -3.36 28.87
N ASP A 404 20.80 -2.98 27.95
CA ASP A 404 22.18 -2.62 28.25
C ASP A 404 22.27 -1.17 28.79
N ALA A 405 21.35 -0.28 28.40
CA ALA A 405 21.25 1.08 28.96
C ALA A 405 20.74 1.10 30.41
N ASP A 406 19.96 0.10 30.82
CA ASP A 406 19.44 -0.05 32.19
C ASP A 406 20.45 -0.73 33.16
N ARG A 407 21.62 -1.20 32.69
CA ARG A 407 22.70 -1.77 33.47
C ARG A 407 23.82 -0.77 33.76
#